data_6f82b39dfed9356120e59368051ebf51
#
_entry.id   6f82b39dfed9356120e59368051ebf51
#
_cell.length_a   1.000
_cell.length_b   1.000
_cell.length_c   1.000
_cell.angle_alpha   90.00
_cell.angle_beta   90.00
_cell.angle_gamma   90.00
#
_symmetry.space_group_name_H-M   'P 1'
#
loop_
_entity.id
_entity.type
_entity.pdbx_description
1 polymer ?
#
loop_
_entity_poly.entity_id
_entity_poly.type
_entity_poly.pdbx_seq_one_letter_code
_entity_poly.pdbx_strand_id
1 'polypeptide(L)'
;HYECMVFTSTDAVPQADRWLALMAKGFTRGEIVVGYCGVERRKGFANYMMRAWRMMHSADWIARAVRRNPYRGTLHNIGFTKNIYFGSKGFSHLNMNIGEDDLYMQKVMTHDHVRVILSPRATLREKMWGGMRWWMGQLRYYGSAFAFYPQQVKNYIQWELGSRALFFITAACALAVMPFEYKIAALVLVLVRYLLVAIQVRRIARRLGEAGMAGRYFVYDLLSPLWAFLLGVLLLRRDDR
;
A
#
# COMPACT_ATOMS: atom_id res chain seq x y z
N HIS A 1 14.38 -31.24 -3.11
CA HIS A 1 14.97 -29.94 -2.86
C HIS A 1 14.20 -28.88 -3.62
N TYR A 2 13.60 -27.95 -2.89
CA TYR A 2 12.73 -26.91 -3.46
C TYR A 2 13.58 -25.69 -3.88
N GLU A 3 13.31 -25.13 -5.07
CA GLU A 3 14.03 -23.97 -5.61
C GLU A 3 13.37 -22.62 -5.28
N CYS A 4 12.11 -22.65 -4.87
CA CYS A 4 11.33 -21.45 -4.56
C CYS A 4 10.90 -21.42 -3.12
N MET A 5 10.84 -20.23 -2.53
CA MET A 5 10.39 -19.97 -1.18
C MET A 5 9.25 -18.96 -1.23
N VAL A 6 8.20 -19.16 -0.44
CA VAL A 6 7.10 -18.20 -0.27
C VAL A 6 7.03 -17.79 1.19
N PHE A 7 7.01 -16.49 1.43
CA PHE A 7 6.94 -15.88 2.74
C PHE A 7 5.54 -15.34 3.00
N THR A 8 5.08 -15.54 4.22
CA THR A 8 3.82 -14.98 4.72
C THR A 8 3.96 -14.66 6.21
N SER A 9 3.10 -13.80 6.72
CA SER A 9 3.01 -13.55 8.17
C SER A 9 2.31 -14.73 8.85
N THR A 10 2.70 -15.02 10.10
CA THR A 10 2.05 -16.03 10.95
C THR A 10 0.57 -15.74 11.20
N ASP A 11 0.19 -14.45 11.11
CA ASP A 11 -1.17 -13.95 11.33
C ASP A 11 -2.00 -13.86 10.04
N ALA A 12 -1.41 -14.20 8.89
CA ALA A 12 -2.06 -14.09 7.61
C ALA A 12 -2.73 -15.41 7.20
N VAL A 13 -3.98 -15.31 6.79
CA VAL A 13 -4.80 -16.47 6.37
C VAL A 13 -5.10 -16.35 4.87
N PRO A 14 -4.82 -17.40 4.09
CA PRO A 14 -5.20 -17.46 2.68
C PRO A 14 -6.73 -17.37 2.49
N GLN A 15 -7.15 -16.64 1.47
CA GLN A 15 -8.58 -16.49 1.15
C GLN A 15 -9.12 -17.62 0.25
N ALA A 16 -8.26 -18.48 -0.27
CA ALA A 16 -8.63 -19.66 -1.03
C ALA A 16 -7.54 -20.73 -0.98
N ASP A 17 -7.93 -21.98 -1.13
CA ASP A 17 -7.05 -23.15 -1.09
C ASP A 17 -5.99 -23.15 -2.21
N ARG A 18 -6.24 -22.43 -3.29
CA ARG A 18 -5.33 -22.31 -4.44
C ARG A 18 -4.28 -21.21 -4.30
N TRP A 19 -4.19 -20.54 -3.15
CA TRP A 19 -3.23 -19.45 -2.94
C TRP A 19 -1.80 -19.85 -3.32
N LEU A 20 -1.29 -20.93 -2.72
CA LEU A 20 0.09 -21.37 -2.96
C LEU A 20 0.33 -21.77 -4.41
N ALA A 21 -0.61 -22.46 -5.04
CA ALA A 21 -0.52 -22.84 -6.45
C ALA A 21 -0.48 -21.61 -7.38
N LEU A 22 -1.23 -20.56 -7.06
CA LEU A 22 -1.21 -19.31 -7.82
C LEU A 22 0.11 -18.55 -7.64
N MET A 23 0.65 -18.52 -6.43
CA MET A 23 1.98 -17.95 -6.18
C MET A 23 3.07 -18.73 -6.92
N ALA A 24 3.04 -20.07 -6.85
CA ALA A 24 3.97 -20.95 -7.55
C ALA A 24 3.96 -20.73 -9.07
N LYS A 25 2.79 -20.51 -9.67
CA LYS A 25 2.67 -20.19 -11.09
C LYS A 25 3.41 -18.88 -11.48
N GLY A 26 3.59 -17.96 -10.55
CA GLY A 26 4.35 -16.73 -10.80
C GLY A 26 5.82 -17.02 -11.14
N PHE A 27 6.41 -18.05 -10.54
CA PHE A 27 7.82 -18.42 -10.76
C PHE A 27 8.11 -18.98 -12.15
N THR A 28 7.11 -19.35 -12.91
CA THR A 28 7.32 -19.75 -14.32
C THR A 28 7.76 -18.58 -15.21
N ARG A 29 7.62 -17.34 -14.73
CA ARG A 29 7.88 -16.11 -15.51
C ARG A 29 8.69 -15.05 -14.76
N GLY A 30 9.12 -15.32 -13.54
CA GLY A 30 9.92 -14.39 -12.73
C GLY A 30 10.51 -15.08 -11.51
N GLU A 31 11.49 -14.46 -10.92
CA GLU A 31 12.22 -14.97 -9.76
C GLU A 31 11.68 -14.41 -8.43
N ILE A 32 10.97 -13.29 -8.50
CA ILE A 32 10.26 -12.66 -7.38
C ILE A 32 8.78 -12.62 -7.71
N VAL A 33 7.95 -13.20 -6.86
CA VAL A 33 6.50 -13.26 -7.02
C VAL A 33 5.85 -12.49 -5.89
N VAL A 34 5.05 -11.48 -6.23
CA VAL A 34 4.42 -10.59 -5.27
C VAL A 34 2.92 -10.73 -5.31
N GLY A 35 2.31 -10.93 -4.15
CA GLY A 35 0.86 -10.96 -3.96
C GLY A 35 0.38 -9.87 -3.01
N TYR A 36 -0.93 -9.75 -2.87
CA TYR A 36 -1.57 -8.82 -1.95
C TYR A 36 -1.90 -9.51 -0.61
N CYS A 37 -1.59 -8.81 0.49
CA CYS A 37 -2.07 -9.15 1.82
C CYS A 37 -2.87 -7.97 2.38
N GLY A 38 -4.16 -8.15 2.53
CA GLY A 38 -5.05 -7.17 3.16
C GLY A 38 -5.20 -7.43 4.66
N VAL A 39 -6.09 -6.65 5.29
CA VAL A 39 -6.48 -6.84 6.70
C VAL A 39 -7.84 -7.52 6.76
N GLU A 40 -8.05 -8.39 7.73
CA GLU A 40 -9.34 -9.06 7.94
C GLU A 40 -10.49 -8.05 8.07
N ARG A 41 -11.68 -8.46 7.64
CA ARG A 41 -12.86 -7.60 7.69
C ARG A 41 -13.52 -7.69 9.06
N ARG A 42 -13.42 -6.61 9.83
CA ARG A 42 -14.15 -6.41 11.08
C ARG A 42 -15.03 -5.16 11.03
N LYS A 43 -16.01 -5.07 11.92
CA LYS A 43 -16.82 -3.86 12.11
C LYS A 43 -15.97 -2.77 12.78
N GLY A 44 -16.26 -1.50 12.48
CA GLY A 44 -15.65 -0.35 13.12
C GLY A 44 -14.80 0.53 12.20
N PHE A 45 -14.67 1.79 12.60
CA PHE A 45 -13.98 2.84 11.83
C PHE A 45 -12.49 2.54 11.67
N ALA A 46 -11.80 2.11 12.73
CA ALA A 46 -10.37 1.80 12.66
C ALA A 46 -10.06 0.68 11.65
N ASN A 47 -10.88 -0.39 11.63
CA ASN A 47 -10.71 -1.46 10.64
C ASN A 47 -10.95 -0.96 9.22
N TYR A 48 -11.97 -0.12 9.03
CA TYR A 48 -12.24 0.48 7.72
C TYR A 48 -11.05 1.32 7.24
N MET A 49 -10.51 2.22 8.08
CA MET A 49 -9.38 3.09 7.73
C MET A 49 -8.12 2.28 7.43
N MET A 50 -7.83 1.27 8.25
CA MET A 50 -6.70 0.38 8.05
C MET A 50 -6.79 -0.39 6.73
N ARG A 51 -7.96 -0.94 6.41
CA ARG A 51 -8.19 -1.65 5.14
C ARG A 51 -8.08 -0.73 3.94
N ALA A 52 -8.64 0.48 4.01
CA ALA A 52 -8.54 1.48 2.96
C ALA A 52 -7.08 1.89 2.71
N TRP A 53 -6.36 2.16 3.79
CA TRP A 53 -4.94 2.48 3.74
C TRP A 53 -4.13 1.33 3.13
N ARG A 54 -4.26 0.11 3.67
CA ARG A 54 -3.52 -1.06 3.19
C ARG A 54 -3.81 -1.33 1.70
N MET A 55 -5.06 -1.25 1.30
CA MET A 55 -5.48 -1.45 -0.09
C MET A 55 -4.84 -0.44 -1.03
N MET A 56 -4.93 0.85 -0.71
CA MET A 56 -4.43 1.91 -1.61
C MET A 56 -2.91 1.97 -1.63
N HIS A 57 -2.29 1.83 -0.47
CA HIS A 57 -0.84 1.75 -0.37
C HIS A 57 -0.27 0.55 -1.14
N SER A 58 -0.91 -0.61 -1.03
CA SER A 58 -0.51 -1.78 -1.80
C SER A 58 -0.80 -1.62 -3.30
N ALA A 59 -1.91 -1.00 -3.67
CA ALA A 59 -2.25 -0.74 -5.07
C ALA A 59 -1.20 0.13 -5.76
N ASP A 60 -0.61 1.10 -5.05
CA ASP A 60 0.43 1.96 -5.60
C ASP A 60 1.69 1.16 -5.98
N TRP A 61 2.33 0.50 -5.03
CA TRP A 61 3.56 -0.23 -5.33
C TRP A 61 3.34 -1.44 -6.24
N ILE A 62 2.17 -2.10 -6.17
CA ILE A 62 1.76 -3.16 -7.10
C ILE A 62 1.60 -2.60 -8.52
N ALA A 63 0.95 -1.45 -8.70
CA ALA A 63 0.79 -0.84 -10.01
C ALA A 63 2.13 -0.46 -10.64
N ARG A 64 3.09 -0.02 -9.85
CA ARG A 64 4.46 0.24 -10.30
C ARG A 64 5.19 -1.03 -10.68
N ALA A 65 5.06 -2.10 -9.90
CA ALA A 65 5.64 -3.39 -10.23
C ALA A 65 5.08 -3.94 -11.57
N VAL A 66 3.77 -3.79 -11.81
CA VAL A 66 3.13 -4.14 -13.09
C VAL A 66 3.67 -3.29 -14.24
N ARG A 67 3.99 -2.02 -13.99
CA ARG A 67 4.60 -1.09 -14.97
C ARG A 67 6.12 -1.23 -15.11
N ARG A 68 6.69 -2.32 -14.59
CA ARG A 68 8.13 -2.60 -14.63
C ARG A 68 9.01 -1.60 -13.88
N ASN A 69 8.46 -0.92 -12.89
CA ASN A 69 9.19 -0.03 -12.00
C ASN A 69 8.91 -0.40 -10.53
N PRO A 70 9.26 -1.63 -10.08
CA PRO A 70 9.04 -2.07 -8.72
C PRO A 70 9.96 -1.30 -7.77
N TYR A 71 9.46 -0.97 -6.58
CA TYR A 71 10.27 -0.34 -5.55
C TYR A 71 9.99 -0.91 -4.16
N ARG A 72 8.98 -1.76 -4.03
CA ARG A 72 8.52 -2.29 -2.76
C ARG A 72 7.85 -3.64 -2.89
N GLY A 73 7.93 -4.43 -1.85
CA GLY A 73 7.14 -5.62 -1.58
C GLY A 73 6.95 -5.78 -0.09
N THR A 74 6.14 -6.73 0.34
CA THR A 74 5.97 -7.03 1.77
C THR A 74 6.13 -8.53 2.02
N LEU A 75 6.77 -8.92 3.10
CA LEU A 75 6.93 -10.32 3.51
C LEU A 75 5.61 -11.02 3.84
N HIS A 76 4.50 -10.30 3.82
CA HIS A 76 3.18 -10.87 4.11
C HIS A 76 2.63 -11.74 2.97
N ASN A 77 3.08 -11.53 1.71
CA ASN A 77 2.69 -12.37 0.56
C ASN A 77 3.67 -12.21 -0.59
N ILE A 78 4.82 -12.82 -0.47
CA ILE A 78 5.90 -12.71 -1.46
C ILE A 78 6.64 -14.04 -1.59
N GLY A 79 7.22 -14.27 -2.77
CA GLY A 79 8.06 -15.43 -3.00
C GLY A 79 9.34 -15.06 -3.75
N PHE A 80 10.37 -15.84 -3.52
CA PHE A 80 11.70 -15.73 -4.14
C PHE A 80 12.19 -17.07 -4.63
N THR A 81 12.96 -17.08 -5.72
CA THR A 81 13.84 -18.19 -5.98
C THR A 81 15.01 -18.18 -4.99
N LYS A 82 15.52 -19.37 -4.64
CA LYS A 82 16.74 -19.49 -3.81
C LYS A 82 17.91 -18.74 -4.40
N ASN A 83 18.03 -18.74 -5.71
CA ASN A 83 19.13 -18.07 -6.40
C ASN A 83 19.17 -16.58 -6.08
N ILE A 84 18.05 -15.85 -6.27
CA ILE A 84 17.96 -14.42 -5.91
C ILE A 84 18.15 -14.20 -4.42
N TYR A 85 17.51 -15.01 -3.58
CA TYR A 85 17.55 -14.81 -2.15
C TYR A 85 18.96 -14.99 -1.56
N PHE A 86 19.62 -16.09 -1.87
CA PHE A 86 20.96 -16.37 -1.33
C PHE A 86 22.04 -15.58 -2.07
N GLY A 87 21.90 -15.35 -3.39
CA GLY A 87 22.82 -14.52 -4.15
C GLY A 87 22.92 -13.07 -3.66
N SER A 88 21.83 -12.54 -3.08
CA SER A 88 21.80 -11.23 -2.44
C SER A 88 22.08 -11.26 -0.93
N LYS A 89 22.50 -12.40 -0.36
CA LYS A 89 22.72 -12.63 1.07
C LYS A 89 21.44 -12.53 1.93
N GLY A 90 20.25 -12.62 1.33
CA GLY A 90 18.97 -12.56 2.03
C GLY A 90 18.84 -11.32 2.92
N PHE A 91 18.24 -11.47 4.08
CA PHE A 91 18.08 -10.39 5.08
C PHE A 91 19.30 -10.22 6.01
N SER A 92 20.30 -11.09 5.93
CA SER A 92 21.40 -11.16 6.92
C SER A 92 22.31 -9.92 6.94
N HIS A 93 22.30 -9.09 5.90
CA HIS A 93 23.11 -7.88 5.81
C HIS A 93 22.36 -6.60 6.21
N LEU A 94 21.09 -6.71 6.56
CA LEU A 94 20.25 -5.59 7.00
C LEU A 94 20.27 -5.57 8.53
N ASN A 95 21.07 -4.70 9.09
CA ASN A 95 21.19 -4.53 10.55
C ASN A 95 20.11 -3.54 11.05
N MET A 96 18.84 -3.80 10.71
CA MET A 96 17.72 -2.91 11.02
C MET A 96 16.58 -3.69 11.64
N ASN A 97 16.00 -3.13 12.70
CA ASN A 97 14.84 -3.74 13.39
C ASN A 97 13.49 -3.42 12.72
N ILE A 98 13.47 -2.53 11.71
CA ILE A 98 12.23 -2.01 11.11
C ILE A 98 12.46 -1.71 9.63
N GLY A 99 11.58 -2.22 8.75
CA GLY A 99 11.61 -1.95 7.32
C GLY A 99 12.64 -2.76 6.51
N GLU A 100 13.16 -3.82 7.10
CA GLU A 100 14.11 -4.74 6.44
C GLU A 100 13.57 -5.29 5.13
N ASP A 101 12.29 -5.64 5.09
CA ASP A 101 11.61 -6.18 3.93
C ASP A 101 11.59 -5.15 2.78
N ASP A 102 11.24 -3.91 3.06
CA ASP A 102 11.19 -2.86 2.04
C ASP A 102 12.57 -2.56 1.43
N LEU A 103 13.61 -2.46 2.26
CA LEU A 103 14.96 -2.16 1.80
C LEU A 103 15.59 -3.32 1.04
N TYR A 104 15.36 -4.56 1.49
CA TYR A 104 15.77 -5.74 0.75
C TYR A 104 15.12 -5.77 -0.63
N MET A 105 13.81 -5.50 -0.69
CA MET A 105 13.08 -5.44 -1.94
C MET A 105 13.64 -4.41 -2.91
N GLN A 106 13.94 -3.21 -2.43
CA GLN A 106 14.53 -2.16 -3.27
C GLN A 106 15.86 -2.58 -3.89
N LYS A 107 16.63 -3.41 -3.19
CA LYS A 107 17.93 -3.91 -3.67
C LYS A 107 17.79 -5.01 -4.71
N VAL A 108 16.82 -5.93 -4.55
CA VAL A 108 16.72 -7.14 -5.38
C VAL A 108 15.66 -7.04 -6.47
N MET A 109 14.69 -6.13 -6.34
CA MET A 109 13.64 -5.95 -7.33
C MET A 109 14.15 -5.21 -8.57
N THR A 110 14.29 -5.93 -9.66
CA THR A 110 14.43 -5.36 -10.99
C THR A 110 13.18 -5.67 -11.81
N HIS A 111 12.92 -4.88 -12.85
CA HIS A 111 11.70 -5.00 -13.65
C HIS A 111 11.53 -6.36 -14.33
N ASP A 112 12.64 -7.06 -14.62
CA ASP A 112 12.62 -8.34 -15.33
C ASP A 112 12.30 -9.52 -14.42
N HIS A 113 12.67 -9.43 -13.15
CA HIS A 113 12.56 -10.53 -12.20
C HIS A 113 11.24 -10.57 -11.43
N VAL A 114 10.48 -9.46 -11.41
CA VAL A 114 9.26 -9.34 -10.59
C VAL A 114 8.01 -9.73 -11.36
N ARG A 115 7.17 -10.58 -10.75
CA ARG A 115 5.82 -10.92 -11.22
C ARG A 115 4.79 -10.65 -10.13
N VAL A 116 3.69 -10.04 -10.52
CA VAL A 116 2.59 -9.71 -9.62
C VAL A 116 1.43 -10.66 -9.86
N ILE A 117 0.90 -11.24 -8.80
CA ILE A 117 -0.28 -12.08 -8.84
C ILE A 117 -1.49 -11.29 -8.37
N LEU A 118 -2.28 -10.78 -9.32
CA LEU A 118 -3.49 -10.00 -9.08
C LEU A 118 -4.74 -10.89 -9.16
N SER A 119 -4.88 -11.82 -8.23
CA SER A 119 -6.07 -12.65 -8.12
C SER A 119 -6.64 -12.57 -6.71
N PRO A 120 -7.95 -12.35 -6.53
CA PRO A 120 -8.57 -12.42 -5.21
C PRO A 120 -8.34 -13.77 -4.50
N ARG A 121 -8.14 -14.85 -5.26
CA ARG A 121 -7.84 -16.19 -4.73
C ARG A 121 -6.39 -16.36 -4.28
N ALA A 122 -5.50 -15.44 -4.67
CA ALA A 122 -4.10 -15.42 -4.23
C ALA A 122 -3.86 -14.38 -3.13
N THR A 123 -4.92 -13.80 -2.57
CA THR A 123 -4.79 -12.82 -1.49
C THR A 123 -4.75 -13.51 -0.12
N LEU A 124 -4.05 -12.85 0.80
CA LEU A 124 -4.02 -13.18 2.21
C LEU A 124 -4.74 -12.11 3.02
N ARG A 125 -5.16 -12.45 4.23
CA ARG A 125 -5.74 -11.52 5.20
C ARG A 125 -5.01 -11.65 6.52
N GLU A 126 -4.40 -10.56 6.95
CA GLU A 126 -3.76 -10.44 8.26
C GLU A 126 -4.81 -10.15 9.33
N LYS A 127 -4.68 -10.78 10.49
CA LYS A 127 -5.53 -10.49 11.65
C LYS A 127 -5.26 -9.09 12.18
N MET A 128 -6.32 -8.40 12.59
CA MET A 128 -6.22 -7.11 13.27
C MET A 128 -6.23 -7.32 14.78
N TRP A 129 -5.09 -7.09 15.44
CA TRP A 129 -4.92 -7.33 16.89
C TRP A 129 -5.39 -6.19 17.80
N GLY A 130 -5.88 -5.10 17.23
CA GLY A 130 -6.35 -3.96 18.01
C GLY A 130 -7.13 -2.96 17.18
N GLY A 131 -7.45 -1.83 17.83
CA GLY A 131 -8.14 -0.72 17.20
C GLY A 131 -7.19 0.33 16.61
N MET A 132 -7.49 1.60 16.84
CA MET A 132 -6.73 2.75 16.34
C MET A 132 -5.25 2.72 16.75
N ARG A 133 -4.93 2.29 17.99
CA ARG A 133 -3.53 2.20 18.47
C ARG A 133 -2.70 1.24 17.64
N TRP A 134 -3.24 0.07 17.30
CA TRP A 134 -2.56 -0.90 16.44
C TRP A 134 -2.34 -0.34 15.03
N TRP A 135 -3.36 0.32 14.46
CA TRP A 135 -3.23 0.96 13.16
C TRP A 135 -2.16 2.05 13.16
N MET A 136 -2.10 2.90 14.16
CA MET A 136 -1.04 3.90 14.30
C MET A 136 0.36 3.27 14.42
N GLY A 137 0.47 2.12 15.09
CA GLY A 137 1.70 1.32 15.13
C GLY A 137 2.13 0.85 13.72
N GLN A 138 1.21 0.34 12.93
CA GLN A 138 1.45 -0.08 11.54
C GLN A 138 1.89 1.11 10.66
N LEU A 139 1.23 2.24 10.80
CA LEU A 139 1.60 3.45 10.06
C LEU A 139 3.02 3.92 10.41
N ARG A 140 3.41 3.88 11.69
CA ARG A 140 4.78 4.21 12.13
C ARG A 140 5.81 3.23 11.57
N TYR A 141 5.51 1.92 11.62
CA TYR A 141 6.37 0.89 11.07
C TYR A 141 6.68 1.15 9.60
N TYR A 142 5.65 1.34 8.78
CA TYR A 142 5.84 1.62 7.35
C TYR A 142 6.42 3.02 7.07
N GLY A 143 6.11 4.01 7.92
CA GLY A 143 6.64 5.36 7.78
C GLY A 143 8.14 5.45 8.07
N SER A 144 8.67 4.62 8.98
CA SER A 144 10.11 4.62 9.30
C SER A 144 10.99 4.20 8.13
N ALA A 145 10.50 3.32 7.24
CA ALA A 145 11.23 2.93 6.04
C ALA A 145 11.31 4.04 4.98
N PHE A 146 10.43 5.05 5.05
CA PHE A 146 10.38 6.14 4.06
C PHE A 146 11.70 6.94 3.96
N ALA A 147 12.40 7.12 5.08
CA ALA A 147 13.68 7.82 5.12
C ALA A 147 14.73 7.20 4.17
N PHE A 148 14.67 5.89 3.98
CA PHE A 148 15.62 5.11 3.19
C PHE A 148 15.20 4.91 1.73
N TYR A 149 14.04 5.41 1.32
CA TYR A 149 13.58 5.27 -0.06
C TYR A 149 14.41 6.12 -1.03
N PRO A 150 14.57 5.67 -2.30
CA PRO A 150 15.17 6.48 -3.34
C PRO A 150 14.44 7.82 -3.50
N GLN A 151 15.19 8.89 -3.81
CA GLN A 151 14.62 10.24 -3.88
C GLN A 151 13.44 10.35 -4.86
N GLN A 152 13.50 9.63 -5.98
CA GLN A 152 12.40 9.60 -6.96
C GLN A 152 11.10 9.04 -6.37
N VAL A 153 11.20 8.00 -5.53
CA VAL A 153 10.04 7.39 -4.85
C VAL A 153 9.50 8.35 -3.77
N LYS A 154 10.39 8.98 -2.99
CA LYS A 154 10.02 10.01 -2.00
C LYS A 154 9.25 11.14 -2.65
N ASN A 155 9.80 11.72 -3.72
CA ASN A 155 9.17 12.80 -4.46
C ASN A 155 7.78 12.42 -4.96
N TYR A 156 7.63 11.23 -5.51
CA TYR A 156 6.33 10.76 -5.99
C TYR A 156 5.31 10.64 -4.86
N ILE A 157 5.66 10.02 -3.73
CA ILE A 157 4.74 9.87 -2.59
C ILE A 157 4.36 11.25 -2.03
N GLN A 158 5.32 12.16 -1.93
CA GLN A 158 5.09 13.53 -1.48
C GLN A 158 4.18 14.31 -2.44
N TRP A 159 4.39 14.19 -3.76
CA TRP A 159 3.53 14.81 -4.77
C TRP A 159 2.11 14.26 -4.75
N GLU A 160 1.95 12.96 -4.58
CA GLU A 160 0.63 12.32 -4.51
C GLU A 160 -0.16 12.84 -3.30
N LEU A 161 0.47 12.89 -2.13
CA LEU A 161 -0.15 13.41 -0.91
C LEU A 161 -0.36 14.94 -0.96
N GLY A 162 0.64 15.68 -1.43
CA GLY A 162 0.60 17.13 -1.53
C GLY A 162 -0.47 17.62 -2.51
N SER A 163 -0.57 17.02 -3.69
CA SER A 163 -1.59 17.36 -4.67
C SER A 163 -3.01 17.08 -4.18
N ARG A 164 -3.18 16.00 -3.41
CA ARG A 164 -4.46 15.67 -2.77
C ARG A 164 -4.84 16.70 -1.70
N ALA A 165 -3.89 17.08 -0.84
CA ALA A 165 -4.10 18.11 0.17
C ALA A 165 -4.42 19.46 -0.49
N LEU A 166 -3.64 19.86 -1.49
CA LEU A 166 -3.85 21.11 -2.23
C LEU A 166 -5.25 21.16 -2.88
N PHE A 167 -5.69 20.04 -3.49
CA PHE A 167 -7.03 19.98 -4.07
C PHE A 167 -8.13 20.24 -3.02
N PHE A 168 -8.06 19.61 -1.85
CA PHE A 168 -9.09 19.82 -0.82
C PHE A 168 -9.02 21.20 -0.19
N ILE A 169 -7.83 21.75 0.01
CA ILE A 169 -7.65 23.14 0.51
C ILE A 169 -8.22 24.15 -0.49
N THR A 170 -7.85 24.03 -1.76
CA THR A 170 -8.34 24.96 -2.78
C THR A 170 -9.86 24.84 -2.99
N ALA A 171 -10.42 23.63 -2.95
CA ALA A 171 -11.86 23.42 -3.01
C ALA A 171 -12.58 24.05 -1.81
N ALA A 172 -12.06 23.87 -0.59
CA ALA A 172 -12.61 24.47 0.61
C ALA A 172 -12.56 26.02 0.56
N CYS A 173 -11.43 26.59 0.15
CA CYS A 173 -11.28 28.04 -0.04
C CYS A 173 -12.25 28.57 -1.09
N ALA A 174 -12.39 27.90 -2.24
CA ALA A 174 -13.32 28.31 -3.27
C ALA A 174 -14.78 28.29 -2.78
N LEU A 175 -15.18 27.26 -2.04
CA LEU A 175 -16.52 27.17 -1.46
C LEU A 175 -16.77 28.21 -0.35
N ALA A 176 -15.74 28.66 0.35
CA ALA A 176 -15.87 29.67 1.41
C ALA A 176 -15.96 31.11 0.84
N VAL A 177 -15.07 31.47 -0.07
CA VAL A 177 -14.79 32.87 -0.40
C VAL A 177 -15.34 33.31 -1.78
N MET A 178 -15.47 32.38 -2.75
CA MET A 178 -15.84 32.74 -4.12
C MET A 178 -17.32 33.12 -4.27
N PRO A 179 -17.71 33.93 -5.31
CA PRO A 179 -19.09 34.14 -5.69
C PRO A 179 -19.83 32.83 -5.99
N PHE A 180 -21.16 32.89 -5.96
CA PHE A 180 -22.03 31.71 -6.03
C PHE A 180 -21.80 30.85 -7.27
N GLU A 181 -21.59 31.48 -8.44
CA GLU A 181 -21.34 30.76 -9.70
C GLU A 181 -20.07 29.89 -9.62
N TYR A 182 -18.99 30.42 -9.02
CA TYR A 182 -17.73 29.67 -8.85
C TYR A 182 -17.84 28.60 -7.78
N LYS A 183 -18.72 28.77 -6.76
CA LYS A 183 -19.01 27.70 -5.79
C LYS A 183 -19.64 26.48 -6.45
N ILE A 184 -20.55 26.69 -7.39
CA ILE A 184 -21.15 25.60 -8.17
C ILE A 184 -20.07 24.88 -8.98
N ALA A 185 -19.20 25.62 -9.67
CA ALA A 185 -18.11 25.00 -10.42
C ALA A 185 -17.15 24.20 -9.53
N ALA A 186 -16.79 24.73 -8.36
CA ALA A 186 -15.97 24.03 -7.38
C ALA A 186 -16.63 22.73 -6.89
N LEU A 187 -17.93 22.79 -6.60
CA LEU A 187 -18.69 21.59 -6.18
C LEU A 187 -18.74 20.52 -7.28
N VAL A 188 -18.98 20.93 -8.52
CA VAL A 188 -18.96 20.04 -9.69
C VAL A 188 -17.59 19.36 -9.83
N LEU A 189 -16.49 20.11 -9.70
CA LEU A 189 -15.13 19.54 -9.75
C LEU A 189 -14.88 18.52 -8.64
N VAL A 190 -15.33 18.79 -7.41
CA VAL A 190 -15.24 17.86 -6.29
C VAL A 190 -16.04 16.58 -6.58
N LEU A 191 -17.25 16.70 -7.11
CA LEU A 191 -18.09 15.55 -7.47
C LEU A 191 -17.48 14.73 -8.60
N VAL A 192 -16.97 15.36 -9.65
CA VAL A 192 -16.29 14.68 -10.77
C VAL A 192 -15.05 13.94 -10.26
N ARG A 193 -14.19 14.59 -9.45
CA ARG A 193 -13.04 13.94 -8.83
C ARG A 193 -13.46 12.73 -8.00
N TYR A 194 -14.48 12.91 -7.16
CA TYR A 194 -14.97 11.82 -6.31
C TYR A 194 -15.48 10.62 -7.14
N LEU A 195 -16.22 10.88 -8.22
CA LEU A 195 -16.69 9.84 -9.12
C LEU A 195 -15.53 9.07 -9.77
N LEU A 196 -14.53 9.78 -10.29
CA LEU A 196 -13.35 9.16 -10.90
C LEU A 196 -12.56 8.31 -9.89
N VAL A 197 -12.35 8.83 -8.68
CA VAL A 197 -11.70 8.10 -7.59
C VAL A 197 -12.51 6.86 -7.19
N ALA A 198 -13.82 6.97 -7.07
CA ALA A 198 -14.70 5.86 -6.72
C ALA A 198 -14.65 4.73 -7.77
N ILE A 199 -14.62 5.09 -9.07
CA ILE A 199 -14.47 4.12 -10.17
C ILE A 199 -13.12 3.39 -10.07
N GLN A 200 -12.02 4.12 -9.83
CA GLN A 200 -10.69 3.52 -9.68
C GLN A 200 -10.62 2.60 -8.46
N VAL A 201 -11.07 3.09 -7.30
CA VAL A 201 -11.11 2.31 -6.06
C VAL A 201 -11.95 1.05 -6.22
N ARG A 202 -13.10 1.12 -6.92
CA ARG A 202 -13.93 -0.05 -7.21
C ARG A 202 -13.18 -1.09 -8.05
N ARG A 203 -12.41 -0.65 -9.06
CA ARG A 203 -11.58 -1.54 -9.89
C ARG A 203 -10.47 -2.21 -9.07
N ILE A 204 -9.75 -1.43 -8.26
CA ILE A 204 -8.69 -1.92 -7.37
C ILE A 204 -9.27 -2.91 -6.35
N ALA A 205 -10.35 -2.52 -5.66
CA ALA A 205 -11.00 -3.34 -4.65
C ALA A 205 -11.46 -4.70 -5.19
N ARG A 206 -11.96 -4.75 -6.43
CA ARG A 206 -12.33 -6.02 -7.06
C ARG A 206 -11.12 -6.92 -7.31
N ARG A 207 -10.00 -6.37 -7.77
CA ARG A 207 -8.77 -7.13 -8.06
C ARG A 207 -8.08 -7.63 -6.79
N LEU A 208 -8.14 -6.85 -5.72
CA LEU A 208 -7.52 -7.17 -4.43
C LEU A 208 -8.47 -7.88 -3.45
N GLY A 209 -9.70 -8.19 -3.87
CA GLY A 209 -10.68 -8.84 -3.00
C GLY A 209 -11.22 -7.96 -1.86
N GLU A 210 -11.12 -6.62 -1.98
CA GLU A 210 -11.58 -5.63 -0.97
C GLU A 210 -12.99 -5.11 -1.28
N ALA A 211 -13.95 -6.01 -1.44
CA ALA A 211 -15.33 -5.62 -1.76
C ALA A 211 -15.92 -4.63 -0.73
N GLY A 212 -16.72 -3.67 -1.21
CA GLY A 212 -17.44 -2.71 -0.38
C GLY A 212 -16.65 -1.47 0.04
N MET A 213 -15.37 -1.31 -0.40
CA MET A 213 -14.55 -0.14 -0.04
C MET A 213 -14.89 1.13 -0.81
N ALA A 214 -15.39 1.01 -2.05
CA ALA A 214 -15.53 2.17 -2.95
C ALA A 214 -16.54 3.22 -2.45
N GLY A 215 -17.66 2.81 -1.87
CA GLY A 215 -18.74 3.74 -1.47
C GLY A 215 -18.37 4.66 -0.31
N ARG A 216 -17.44 4.24 0.56
CA ARG A 216 -17.01 5.01 1.74
C ARG A 216 -15.60 5.56 1.61
N TYR A 217 -14.94 5.33 0.49
CA TYR A 217 -13.54 5.68 0.32
C TYR A 217 -13.27 7.18 0.44
N PHE A 218 -14.25 8.04 0.15
CA PHE A 218 -14.09 9.48 0.27
C PHE A 218 -13.66 9.91 1.68
N VAL A 219 -14.10 9.20 2.73
CA VAL A 219 -13.68 9.48 4.12
C VAL A 219 -12.17 9.27 4.29
N TYR A 220 -11.65 8.18 3.75
CA TYR A 220 -10.22 7.92 3.76
C TYR A 220 -9.46 8.94 2.88
N ASP A 221 -9.97 9.24 1.70
CA ASP A 221 -9.35 10.16 0.76
C ASP A 221 -9.20 11.57 1.34
N LEU A 222 -10.24 12.05 2.02
CA LEU A 222 -10.25 13.33 2.70
C LEU A 222 -9.29 13.36 3.91
N LEU A 223 -9.26 12.30 4.71
CA LEU A 223 -8.46 12.23 5.93
C LEU A 223 -7.00 11.82 5.69
N SER A 224 -6.69 11.23 4.53
CA SER A 224 -5.34 10.69 4.28
C SER A 224 -4.21 11.73 4.31
N PRO A 225 -4.33 12.97 3.80
CA PRO A 225 -3.28 13.98 3.95
C PRO A 225 -3.05 14.39 5.42
N LEU A 226 -4.13 14.48 6.20
CA LEU A 226 -4.04 14.81 7.62
C LEU A 226 -3.28 13.72 8.39
N TRP A 227 -3.60 12.45 8.16
CA TRP A 227 -2.87 11.34 8.78
C TRP A 227 -1.41 11.29 8.37
N ALA A 228 -1.11 11.53 7.10
CA ALA A 228 0.26 11.56 6.60
C ALA A 228 1.07 12.70 7.25
N PHE A 229 0.48 13.89 7.39
CA PHE A 229 1.09 15.01 8.08
C PHE A 229 1.36 14.71 9.56
N LEU A 230 0.36 14.20 10.29
CA LEU A 230 0.50 13.82 11.70
C LEU A 230 1.60 12.77 11.90
N LEU A 231 1.70 11.79 11.00
CA LEU A 231 2.77 10.81 11.03
C LEU A 231 4.14 11.44 10.78
N GLY A 232 4.26 12.33 9.81
CA GLY A 232 5.50 13.07 9.54
C GLY A 232 5.99 13.80 10.78
N VAL A 233 5.10 14.53 11.45
CA VAL A 233 5.44 15.26 12.70
C VAL A 233 5.83 14.29 13.83
N LEU A 234 5.15 13.16 13.96
CA LEU A 234 5.44 12.16 15.00
C LEU A 234 6.78 11.43 14.78
N LEU A 235 7.18 11.24 13.51
CA LEU A 235 8.46 10.64 13.18
C LEU A 235 9.61 11.62 13.42
N LEU A 236 9.48 12.88 13.01
CA LEU A 236 10.50 13.92 13.23
C LEU A 236 10.81 14.13 14.72
N ARG A 237 9.80 14.12 15.59
CA ARG A 237 10.01 14.26 17.06
C ARG A 237 10.78 13.12 17.71
N ARG A 238 10.95 11.99 17.03
CA ARG A 238 11.65 10.81 17.57
C ARG A 238 13.13 10.79 17.20
N ASP A 239 13.51 11.41 16.11
CA ASP A 239 14.92 11.50 15.69
C ASP A 239 15.70 12.49 16.58
N ASP A 240 15.00 13.33 17.39
CA ASP A 240 15.59 14.26 18.36
C ASP A 240 15.82 13.61 19.75
N ARG A 241 15.69 12.30 19.89
CA ARG A 241 15.93 11.55 21.13
C ARG A 241 16.86 10.37 20.89
#